data_994dd0403caa53b0248d9be8aba0ce65
#
_entry.id   994dd0403caa53b0248d9be8aba0ce65
#
_cell.length_a   1.000
_cell.length_b   1.000
_cell.length_c   1.000
_cell.angle_alpha   90.00
_cell.angle_beta   90.00
_cell.angle_gamma   90.00
#
_symmetry.space_group_name_H-M   'P 1'
#
loop_
_entity.id
_entity.type
_entity.pdbx_description
1 polymer ?
#
loop_
_entity_poly.entity_id
_entity_poly.type
_entity_poly.pdbx_seq_one_letter_code
_entity_poly.pdbx_strand_id
1 'polypeptide(L)'
;MELNFYNVDTDYIDYLKKYEEKYRGFTRVPNVNYHSGNNKFFYGAVLTVNDIDYFVPVSSNTKVKQDDILIVVKDKKNPNYGTLRFAYMLPIPKNCIHLLIRDDLNDQFRAERIRKELAFCRKNRNKILRQAKRTYDRIVGNVSEALCHNSCDFKLLEKAYSEYLNEHSKSEQCLSEVT
;
A
#
# COMPACT_ATOMS: atom_id res chain seq x y z
N MET A 1 3.77 12.95 -7.04
CA MET A 1 4.14 12.63 -5.65
C MET A 1 5.53 11.99 -5.62
N GLU A 2 6.34 12.27 -4.59
CA GLU A 2 7.66 11.66 -4.43
C GLU A 2 7.53 10.19 -4.00
N LEU A 3 8.37 9.31 -4.58
CA LEU A 3 8.43 7.90 -4.19
C LEU A 3 9.12 7.75 -2.84
N ASN A 4 8.34 7.49 -1.80
CA ASN A 4 8.79 7.40 -0.42
C ASN A 4 7.98 6.33 0.35
N PHE A 5 8.27 6.16 1.63
CA PHE A 5 7.46 5.36 2.52
C PHE A 5 6.42 6.24 3.23
N TYR A 6 5.22 5.71 3.37
CA TYR A 6 4.07 6.39 3.96
C TYR A 6 3.35 5.49 4.97
N ASN A 7 2.91 6.08 6.05
CA ASN A 7 1.85 5.53 6.88
C ASN A 7 0.50 5.86 6.24
N VAL A 8 -0.50 5.04 6.51
CA VAL A 8 -1.87 5.22 6.01
C VAL A 8 -2.82 5.24 7.18
N ASP A 9 -3.84 6.07 7.10
CA ASP A 9 -4.88 6.15 8.10
C ASP A 9 -5.58 4.80 8.28
N THR A 10 -5.66 4.36 9.53
CA THR A 10 -6.25 3.05 9.87
C THR A 10 -7.72 2.99 9.54
N ASP A 11 -8.44 4.08 9.74
CA ASP A 11 -9.88 4.18 9.45
C ASP A 11 -10.17 3.99 7.96
N TYR A 12 -9.32 4.56 7.09
CA TYR A 12 -9.42 4.34 5.65
C TYR A 12 -9.14 2.87 5.26
N ILE A 13 -8.13 2.24 5.86
CA ILE A 13 -7.85 0.82 5.64
C ILE A 13 -9.02 -0.06 6.09
N ASP A 14 -9.60 0.24 7.24
CA ASP A 14 -10.74 -0.52 7.75
C ASP A 14 -12.02 -0.29 6.93
N TYR A 15 -12.19 0.91 6.37
CA TYR A 15 -13.21 1.19 5.36
C TYR A 15 -13.04 0.31 4.13
N LEU A 16 -11.83 0.24 3.53
CA LEU A 16 -11.55 -0.60 2.36
C LEU A 16 -11.81 -2.09 2.64
N LYS A 17 -11.42 -2.59 3.83
CA LYS A 17 -11.68 -3.97 4.23
C LYS A 17 -13.16 -4.28 4.27
N LYS A 18 -13.94 -3.45 4.97
CA LYS A 18 -15.40 -3.60 5.09
C LYS A 18 -16.07 -3.53 3.71
N TYR A 19 -15.59 -2.64 2.85
CA TYR A 19 -16.12 -2.49 1.50
C TYR A 19 -15.84 -3.74 0.67
N GLU A 20 -14.60 -4.23 0.64
CA GLU A 20 -14.24 -5.45 -0.11
C GLU A 20 -14.99 -6.68 0.44
N GLU A 21 -15.08 -6.82 1.77
CA GLU A 21 -15.79 -7.92 2.43
C GLU A 21 -17.28 -7.92 2.12
N LYS A 22 -17.93 -6.74 2.09
CA LYS A 22 -19.34 -6.59 1.73
C LYS A 22 -19.67 -7.15 0.34
N TYR A 23 -18.78 -6.97 -0.63
CA TYR A 23 -19.05 -7.35 -2.02
C TYR A 23 -18.45 -8.69 -2.44
N ARG A 24 -17.40 -9.15 -1.76
CA ARG A 24 -16.72 -10.43 -2.06
C ARG A 24 -16.97 -11.53 -1.03
N GLY A 25 -17.54 -11.21 0.14
CA GLY A 25 -17.65 -12.13 1.26
C GLY A 25 -16.33 -12.35 2.03
N PHE A 26 -15.23 -11.74 1.60
CA PHE A 26 -13.92 -11.75 2.26
C PHE A 26 -13.09 -10.54 1.82
N THR A 27 -11.99 -10.26 2.53
CA THR A 27 -11.06 -9.20 2.12
C THR A 27 -9.63 -9.71 1.97
N ARG A 28 -8.89 -9.09 1.04
CA ARG A 28 -7.44 -9.20 0.87
C ARG A 28 -6.71 -7.90 1.22
N VAL A 29 -7.42 -6.86 1.59
CA VAL A 29 -6.81 -5.63 2.10
C VAL A 29 -5.96 -5.97 3.33
N PRO A 30 -4.67 -5.59 3.34
CA PRO A 30 -3.76 -6.00 4.40
C PRO A 30 -4.08 -5.32 5.74
N ASN A 31 -3.87 -6.04 6.83
CA ASN A 31 -3.82 -5.41 8.14
C ASN A 31 -2.61 -4.48 8.22
N VAL A 32 -2.81 -3.28 8.74
CA VAL A 32 -1.75 -2.28 8.97
C VAL A 32 -1.36 -2.18 10.44
N ASN A 33 -2.29 -2.43 11.36
CA ASN A 33 -2.06 -2.40 12.80
C ASN A 33 -1.45 -3.71 13.29
N TYR A 34 -0.36 -3.62 14.03
CA TYR A 34 0.22 -4.72 14.77
C TYR A 34 0.20 -4.42 16.27
N HIS A 35 -0.03 -5.44 17.08
CA HIS A 35 -0.03 -5.35 18.56
C HIS A 35 1.27 -4.80 19.14
N SER A 36 2.35 -4.79 18.38
CA SER A 36 3.66 -4.22 18.75
C SER A 36 3.80 -2.72 18.55
N GLY A 37 2.74 -2.01 18.17
CA GLY A 37 2.79 -0.57 17.84
C GLY A 37 3.52 -0.22 16.54
N ASN A 38 3.99 -1.22 15.81
CA ASN A 38 4.74 -1.07 14.56
C ASN A 38 3.82 -1.21 13.36
N ASN A 39 3.18 -0.14 12.93
CA ASN A 39 2.29 -0.17 11.77
C ASN A 39 3.05 -0.51 10.47
N LYS A 40 2.35 -1.22 9.58
CA LYS A 40 2.82 -1.48 8.23
C LYS A 40 2.82 -0.17 7.46
N PHE A 41 3.88 0.06 6.69
CA PHE A 41 3.99 1.20 5.80
C PHE A 41 3.91 0.77 4.34
N PHE A 42 3.69 1.75 3.47
CA PHE A 42 3.50 1.58 2.04
C PHE A 42 4.55 2.38 1.26
N TYR A 43 4.94 1.87 0.11
CA TYR A 43 5.81 2.58 -0.84
C TYR A 43 4.98 3.09 -2.03
N GLY A 44 5.10 4.33 -2.37
CA GLY A 44 4.32 4.86 -3.48
C GLY A 44 4.50 6.35 -3.80
N ALA A 45 3.75 6.86 -4.75
CA ALA A 45 2.81 6.14 -5.60
C ALA A 45 3.56 5.30 -6.65
N VAL A 46 3.25 4.01 -6.75
CA VAL A 46 3.93 3.09 -7.69
C VAL A 46 3.19 2.93 -9.02
N LEU A 47 1.94 3.37 -9.08
CA LEU A 47 1.08 3.34 -10.26
C LEU A 47 0.01 4.42 -10.10
N THR A 48 -0.34 5.10 -11.19
CA THR A 48 -1.51 5.99 -11.26
C THR A 48 -2.42 5.51 -12.38
N VAL A 49 -3.70 5.31 -12.09
CA VAL A 49 -4.74 4.89 -13.04
C VAL A 49 -5.94 5.79 -12.86
N ASN A 50 -6.38 6.50 -13.91
CA ASN A 50 -7.52 7.43 -13.86
C ASN A 50 -7.42 8.41 -12.66
N ASP A 51 -6.26 9.02 -12.48
CA ASP A 51 -5.92 9.95 -11.40
C ASP A 51 -5.94 9.33 -9.97
N ILE A 52 -6.05 8.02 -9.86
CA ILE A 52 -5.98 7.28 -8.60
C ILE A 52 -4.57 6.76 -8.39
N ASP A 53 -3.93 7.18 -7.32
CA ASP A 53 -2.58 6.77 -6.93
C ASP A 53 -2.60 5.47 -6.10
N TYR A 54 -1.81 4.50 -6.53
CA TYR A 54 -1.65 3.21 -5.86
C TYR A 54 -0.35 3.11 -5.06
N PHE A 55 -0.46 2.53 -3.87
CA PHE A 55 0.64 2.30 -2.94
C PHE A 55 0.80 0.81 -2.66
N VAL A 56 2.05 0.34 -2.62
CA VAL A 56 2.37 -1.07 -2.38
C VAL A 56 2.78 -1.29 -0.93
N PRO A 57 2.14 -2.23 -0.19
CA PRO A 57 2.51 -2.51 1.18
C PRO A 57 3.88 -3.19 1.26
N VAL A 58 4.67 -2.79 2.27
CA VAL A 58 5.94 -3.42 2.62
C VAL A 58 5.69 -4.45 3.71
N SER A 59 6.10 -5.69 3.47
CA SER A 59 5.96 -6.80 4.40
C SER A 59 7.33 -7.24 4.92
N SER A 60 7.44 -7.50 6.21
CA SER A 60 8.64 -8.12 6.81
C SER A 60 8.81 -9.59 6.44
N ASN A 61 7.77 -10.23 5.89
CA ASN A 61 7.87 -11.61 5.42
C ASN A 61 8.69 -11.67 4.12
N THR A 62 9.77 -12.45 4.14
CA THR A 62 10.70 -12.60 3.01
C THR A 62 10.35 -13.74 2.05
N LYS A 63 9.25 -14.48 2.30
CA LYS A 63 8.73 -15.46 1.35
C LYS A 63 8.09 -14.76 0.18
N VAL A 64 8.72 -14.86 -1.00
CA VAL A 64 8.30 -14.20 -2.25
C VAL A 64 7.20 -15.00 -2.93
N LYS A 65 6.12 -14.34 -3.33
CA LYS A 65 5.13 -14.86 -4.29
C LYS A 65 5.47 -14.37 -5.71
N GLN A 66 4.78 -14.90 -6.71
CA GLN A 66 5.08 -14.67 -8.14
C GLN A 66 5.21 -13.19 -8.52
N ASP A 67 4.36 -12.33 -7.95
CA ASP A 67 4.32 -10.90 -8.29
C ASP A 67 5.02 -10.00 -7.26
N ASP A 68 5.71 -10.56 -6.28
CA ASP A 68 6.41 -9.81 -5.24
C ASP A 68 7.83 -9.40 -5.68
N ILE A 69 8.34 -8.32 -5.08
CA ILE A 69 9.76 -7.98 -5.15
C ILE A 69 10.39 -8.13 -3.76
N LEU A 70 11.40 -9.00 -3.66
CA LEU A 70 12.20 -9.14 -2.46
C LEU A 70 13.11 -7.91 -2.30
N ILE A 71 13.08 -7.29 -1.13
CA ILE A 71 13.99 -6.21 -0.74
C ILE A 71 15.28 -6.84 -0.22
N VAL A 72 16.32 -6.75 -1.04
CA VAL A 72 17.65 -7.30 -0.72
C VAL A 72 18.61 -6.16 -0.42
N VAL A 73 19.20 -6.18 0.74
CA VAL A 73 20.19 -5.19 1.18
C VAL A 73 21.54 -5.89 1.37
N LYS A 74 22.63 -5.20 1.05
CA LYS A 74 23.98 -5.70 1.30
C LYS A 74 24.28 -5.72 2.80
N ASP A 75 23.77 -6.74 3.46
CA ASP A 75 24.04 -7.02 4.87
C ASP A 75 24.60 -8.44 4.97
N LYS A 76 25.74 -8.59 5.66
CA LYS A 76 26.42 -9.90 5.79
C LYS A 76 25.63 -10.91 6.61
N LYS A 77 24.80 -10.44 7.55
CA LYS A 77 24.08 -11.34 8.50
C LYS A 77 22.66 -11.66 8.03
N ASN A 78 21.96 -10.69 7.45
CA ASN A 78 20.58 -10.88 6.98
C ASN A 78 20.31 -10.01 5.75
N PRO A 79 20.55 -10.50 4.52
CA PRO A 79 20.39 -9.72 3.30
C PRO A 79 18.93 -9.45 2.92
N ASN A 80 17.99 -10.27 3.40
CA ASN A 80 16.58 -10.20 3.03
C ASN A 80 15.81 -9.40 4.08
N TYR A 81 15.37 -8.19 3.73
CA TYR A 81 14.70 -7.30 4.66
C TYR A 81 13.18 -7.39 4.62
N GLY A 82 12.60 -7.66 3.47
CA GLY A 82 11.15 -7.73 3.31
C GLY A 82 10.74 -7.92 1.87
N THR A 83 9.43 -7.76 1.60
CA THR A 83 8.88 -7.85 0.25
C THR A 83 7.90 -6.71 -0.02
N LEU A 84 7.92 -6.22 -1.26
CA LEU A 84 6.86 -5.40 -1.83
C LEU A 84 5.77 -6.32 -2.37
N ARG A 85 4.54 -6.20 -1.86
CA ARG A 85 3.40 -7.09 -2.12
C ARG A 85 2.44 -6.48 -3.12
N PHE A 86 2.69 -6.62 -4.42
CA PHE A 86 1.92 -5.93 -5.46
C PHE A 86 0.47 -6.41 -5.61
N ALA A 87 0.18 -7.66 -5.28
CA ALA A 87 -1.19 -8.19 -5.26
C ALA A 87 -2.09 -7.51 -4.20
N TYR A 88 -1.49 -6.76 -3.28
CA TYR A 88 -2.15 -6.05 -2.18
C TYR A 88 -1.95 -4.53 -2.25
N MET A 89 -1.67 -3.99 -3.45
CA MET A 89 -1.65 -2.54 -3.65
C MET A 89 -3.01 -1.95 -3.35
N LEU A 90 -3.01 -0.73 -2.79
CA LEU A 90 -4.23 -0.02 -2.44
C LEU A 90 -4.28 1.34 -3.13
N PRO A 91 -5.46 1.75 -3.62
CA PRO A 91 -5.72 3.12 -4.00
C PRO A 91 -5.87 3.94 -2.72
N ILE A 92 -5.06 4.99 -2.51
CA ILE A 92 -5.09 5.75 -1.25
C ILE A 92 -5.17 7.24 -1.56
N PRO A 93 -6.18 7.96 -1.00
CA PRO A 93 -6.29 9.40 -1.12
C PRO A 93 -5.12 10.13 -0.46
N LYS A 94 -4.77 11.30 -0.99
CA LYS A 94 -3.63 12.09 -0.47
C LYS A 94 -3.81 12.55 0.97
N ASN A 95 -5.04 12.78 1.40
CA ASN A 95 -5.37 13.17 2.78
C ASN A 95 -5.34 12.00 3.78
N CYS A 96 -5.25 10.75 3.29
CA CYS A 96 -5.14 9.54 4.13
C CYS A 96 -3.72 9.00 4.24
N ILE A 97 -2.69 9.70 3.71
CA ILE A 97 -1.30 9.27 3.77
C ILE A 97 -0.43 10.28 4.51
N HIS A 98 0.51 9.77 5.29
CA HIS A 98 1.48 10.56 6.05
C HIS A 98 2.89 10.06 5.74
N LEU A 99 3.81 10.99 5.43
CA LEU A 99 5.21 10.63 5.19
C LEU A 99 5.78 9.92 6.42
N LEU A 100 6.39 8.76 6.20
CA LEU A 100 7.08 8.06 7.29
C LEU A 100 8.40 8.79 7.60
N ILE A 101 8.39 9.57 8.69
CA ILE A 101 9.56 10.32 9.17
C ILE A 101 10.39 9.39 10.05
N ARG A 102 11.66 9.19 9.67
CA ARG A 102 12.56 8.26 10.39
C ARG A 102 12.94 8.76 11.77
N ASP A 103 13.02 10.06 11.93
CA ASP A 103 13.44 10.70 13.20
C ASP A 103 12.37 10.56 14.28
N ASP A 104 11.11 10.25 13.90
CA ASP A 104 10.02 9.93 14.82
C ASP A 104 10.09 8.47 15.33
N LEU A 105 11.03 7.66 14.81
CA LEU A 105 11.19 6.27 15.23
C LEU A 105 12.14 6.20 16.44
N ASN A 106 11.59 5.82 17.58
CA ASN A 106 12.36 5.63 18.83
C ASN A 106 13.39 4.48 18.77
N ASP A 107 13.36 3.65 17.72
CA ASP A 107 14.26 2.53 17.49
C ASP A 107 15.23 2.81 16.33
N GLN A 108 16.49 3.05 16.68
CA GLN A 108 17.58 3.33 15.72
C GLN A 108 17.82 2.16 14.75
N PHE A 109 17.68 0.90 15.19
CA PHE A 109 17.83 -0.26 14.32
C PHE A 109 16.72 -0.31 13.26
N ARG A 110 15.49 0.02 13.66
CA ARG A 110 14.36 0.13 12.74
C ARG A 110 14.54 1.29 11.77
N ALA A 111 14.97 2.44 12.24
CA ALA A 111 15.24 3.60 11.39
C ALA A 111 16.30 3.30 10.32
N GLU A 112 17.40 2.63 10.70
CA GLU A 112 18.44 2.23 9.76
C GLU A 112 17.96 1.16 8.77
N ARG A 113 17.13 0.22 9.21
CA ARG A 113 16.50 -0.78 8.34
C ARG A 113 15.63 -0.11 7.29
N ILE A 114 14.73 0.77 7.70
CA ILE A 114 13.84 1.53 6.80
C ILE A 114 14.66 2.38 5.81
N ARG A 115 15.75 3.00 6.24
CA ARG A 115 16.66 3.73 5.37
C ARG A 115 17.24 2.85 4.25
N LYS A 116 17.68 1.64 4.58
CA LYS A 116 18.24 0.69 3.62
C LYS A 116 17.16 0.15 2.66
N GLU A 117 15.97 -0.14 3.17
CA GLU A 117 14.81 -0.58 2.38
C GLU A 117 14.40 0.51 1.37
N LEU A 118 14.34 1.77 1.79
CA LEU A 118 14.01 2.90 0.92
C LEU A 118 15.09 3.11 -0.16
N ALA A 119 16.36 3.00 0.20
CA ALA A 119 17.47 3.08 -0.76
C ALA A 119 17.38 1.98 -1.83
N PHE A 120 17.02 0.75 -1.43
CA PHE A 120 16.75 -0.33 -2.38
C PHE A 120 15.59 0.01 -3.31
N CYS A 121 14.47 0.49 -2.78
CA CYS A 121 13.29 0.85 -3.57
C CYS A 121 13.62 1.95 -4.58
N ARG A 122 14.32 3.00 -4.18
CA ARG A 122 14.74 4.10 -5.06
C ARG A 122 15.65 3.62 -6.18
N LYS A 123 16.64 2.76 -5.86
CA LYS A 123 17.53 2.15 -6.86
C LYS A 123 16.79 1.27 -7.86
N ASN A 124 15.73 0.58 -7.42
CA ASN A 124 14.95 -0.35 -8.24
C ASN A 124 13.65 0.27 -8.77
N ARG A 125 13.52 1.60 -8.74
CA ARG A 125 12.30 2.35 -9.10
C ARG A 125 11.64 1.82 -10.37
N ASN A 126 12.35 1.76 -11.48
CA ASN A 126 11.78 1.36 -12.77
C ASN A 126 11.27 -0.09 -12.79
N LYS A 127 11.94 -0.99 -12.05
CA LYS A 127 11.47 -2.38 -11.87
C LYS A 127 10.17 -2.40 -11.07
N ILE A 128 10.09 -1.62 -10.01
CA ILE A 128 8.91 -1.53 -9.12
C ILE A 128 7.71 -0.99 -9.89
N LEU A 129 7.87 0.11 -10.63
CA LEU A 129 6.78 0.70 -11.42
C LEU A 129 6.26 -0.26 -12.50
N ARG A 130 7.16 -0.94 -13.23
CA ARG A 130 6.77 -1.95 -14.21
C ARG A 130 6.03 -3.13 -13.58
N GLN A 131 6.47 -3.58 -12.40
CA GLN A 131 5.83 -4.68 -11.70
C GLN A 131 4.44 -4.28 -11.19
N ALA A 132 4.28 -3.06 -10.68
CA ALA A 132 2.98 -2.52 -10.26
C ALA A 132 1.98 -2.54 -11.42
N LYS A 133 2.37 -1.97 -12.57
CA LYS A 133 1.52 -1.97 -13.77
C LYS A 133 1.19 -3.38 -14.24
N ARG A 134 2.19 -4.26 -14.34
CA ARG A 134 1.98 -5.65 -14.76
C ARG A 134 1.00 -6.39 -13.85
N THR A 135 1.15 -6.24 -12.53
CA THR A 135 0.27 -6.92 -11.57
C THR A 135 -1.15 -6.38 -11.66
N TYR A 136 -1.29 -5.05 -11.78
CA TYR A 136 -2.59 -4.41 -11.98
C TYR A 136 -3.29 -4.94 -13.24
N ASP A 137 -2.60 -4.91 -14.40
CA ASP A 137 -3.16 -5.35 -15.69
C ASP A 137 -3.60 -6.83 -15.63
N ARG A 138 -2.83 -7.70 -14.97
CA ARG A 138 -3.15 -9.13 -14.82
C ARG A 138 -4.38 -9.39 -13.94
N ILE A 139 -4.52 -8.64 -12.84
CA ILE A 139 -5.65 -8.79 -11.92
C ILE A 139 -6.91 -8.21 -12.55
N VAL A 140 -6.85 -7.02 -13.11
CA VAL A 140 -7.99 -6.37 -13.77
C VAL A 140 -8.41 -7.12 -15.04
N GLY A 141 -7.45 -7.68 -15.79
CA GLY A 141 -7.70 -8.52 -16.95
C GLY A 141 -8.16 -9.95 -16.62
N ASN A 142 -8.29 -10.29 -15.34
CA ASN A 142 -8.73 -11.62 -14.87
C ASN A 142 -7.94 -12.78 -15.49
N VAL A 143 -6.62 -12.61 -15.61
CA VAL A 143 -5.73 -13.57 -16.31
C VAL A 143 -5.66 -14.93 -15.59
N SER A 144 -5.93 -14.94 -14.26
CA SER A 144 -5.92 -16.16 -13.44
C SER A 144 -6.87 -16.02 -12.27
N GLU A 145 -7.84 -16.93 -12.16
CA GLU A 145 -8.79 -16.99 -11.05
C GLU A 145 -8.06 -17.06 -9.70
N ALA A 146 -7.04 -17.92 -9.59
CA ALA A 146 -6.26 -18.07 -8.38
C ALA A 146 -5.52 -16.78 -8.00
N LEU A 147 -5.01 -16.00 -8.98
CA LEU A 147 -4.39 -14.71 -8.73
C LEU A 147 -5.44 -13.71 -8.22
N CYS A 148 -6.58 -13.58 -8.89
CA CYS A 148 -7.65 -12.66 -8.53
C CYS A 148 -8.24 -12.99 -7.15
N HIS A 149 -8.44 -14.27 -6.83
CA HIS A 149 -8.91 -14.70 -5.51
C HIS A 149 -7.91 -14.36 -4.39
N ASN A 150 -6.60 -14.42 -4.66
CA ASN A 150 -5.54 -14.15 -3.69
C ASN A 150 -5.02 -12.70 -3.69
N SER A 151 -5.68 -11.80 -4.42
CA SER A 151 -5.34 -10.38 -4.55
C SER A 151 -6.48 -9.50 -4.06
N CYS A 152 -6.19 -8.24 -3.75
CA CYS A 152 -7.21 -7.21 -3.66
C CYS A 152 -7.95 -7.08 -5.01
N ASP A 153 -9.24 -6.80 -4.95
CA ASP A 153 -10.02 -6.46 -6.13
C ASP A 153 -9.83 -4.97 -6.46
N PHE A 154 -8.90 -4.68 -7.35
CA PHE A 154 -8.52 -3.30 -7.66
C PHE A 154 -9.71 -2.47 -8.18
N LYS A 155 -10.58 -3.05 -9.01
CA LYS A 155 -11.75 -2.31 -9.53
C LYS A 155 -12.78 -2.02 -8.46
N LEU A 156 -12.98 -2.94 -7.55
CA LEU A 156 -13.85 -2.75 -6.40
C LEU A 156 -13.27 -1.68 -5.45
N LEU A 157 -11.95 -1.71 -5.22
CA LEU A 157 -11.29 -0.72 -4.36
C LEU A 157 -11.23 0.68 -5.01
N GLU A 158 -11.14 0.81 -6.35
CA GLU A 158 -11.28 2.09 -7.05
C GLU A 158 -12.68 2.70 -6.83
N LYS A 159 -13.71 1.86 -6.83
CA LYS A 159 -15.08 2.28 -6.52
C LYS A 159 -15.20 2.74 -5.06
N ALA A 160 -14.66 1.96 -4.13
CA ALA A 160 -14.60 2.34 -2.71
C ALA A 160 -13.88 3.69 -2.51
N TYR A 161 -12.74 3.89 -3.18
CA TYR A 161 -11.99 5.14 -3.17
C TYR A 161 -12.85 6.34 -3.59
N SER A 162 -13.59 6.20 -4.69
CA SER A 162 -14.44 7.28 -5.22
C SER A 162 -15.61 7.58 -4.29
N GLU A 163 -16.25 6.56 -3.71
CA GLU A 163 -17.33 6.72 -2.72
C GLU A 163 -16.82 7.40 -1.46
N TYR A 164 -15.65 6.98 -0.94
CA TYR A 164 -15.02 7.60 0.23
C TYR A 164 -14.77 9.10 0.04
N LEU A 165 -14.21 9.51 -1.10
CA LEU A 165 -13.97 10.92 -1.39
C LEU A 165 -15.26 11.73 -1.46
N ASN A 166 -16.32 11.18 -2.09
CA ASN A 166 -17.60 11.85 -2.21
C ASN A 166 -18.27 12.06 -0.83
N GLU A 167 -18.17 11.10 0.08
CA GLU A 167 -18.71 11.19 1.44
C GLU A 167 -17.98 12.27 2.26
N HIS A 168 -16.65 12.31 2.17
CA HIS A 168 -15.82 13.25 2.95
C HIS A 168 -15.87 14.68 2.40
N SER A 169 -15.99 14.87 1.07
CA SER A 169 -16.18 16.18 0.48
C SER A 169 -17.50 16.84 0.87
N LYS A 170 -18.57 16.07 1.04
CA LYS A 170 -19.86 16.58 1.53
C LYS A 170 -19.81 17.01 2.99
N SER A 171 -19.04 16.31 3.81
CA SER A 171 -18.90 16.63 5.22
C SER A 171 -18.16 17.95 5.46
N GLU A 172 -17.15 18.26 4.62
CA GLU A 172 -16.42 19.54 4.69
C GLU A 172 -17.29 20.73 4.23
N GLN A 173 -18.14 20.56 3.23
CA GLN A 173 -19.07 21.61 2.78
C GLN A 173 -20.14 21.94 3.82
N CYS A 174 -20.72 20.94 4.48
CA CYS A 174 -21.68 21.17 5.57
C CYS A 174 -21.09 21.93 6.77
N LEU A 175 -19.80 21.74 7.08
CA LEU A 175 -19.13 22.43 8.18
C LEU A 175 -18.79 23.89 7.84
N SER A 176 -18.58 24.21 6.57
CA SER A 176 -18.29 25.58 6.10
C SER A 176 -19.55 26.47 5.95
N GLU A 177 -20.75 25.88 5.89
CA GLU A 177 -22.03 26.62 5.82
C GLU A 177 -22.61 26.95 7.21
N VAL A 178 -22.04 26.47 8.31
CA VAL A 178 -22.49 26.67 9.69
C VAL A 178 -21.61 27.68 10.45
N THR A 179 -20.59 28.25 9.80
CA THR A 179 -19.72 29.30 10.37
C THR A 179 -19.94 30.63 9.67
#